data_202d5e0c7af27da31b6ea4054318cf35
#
_entry.id   202d5e0c7af27da31b6ea4054318cf35
#
_cell.length_a   1.000
_cell.length_b   1.000
_cell.length_c   1.000
_cell.angle_alpha   90.00
_cell.angle_beta   90.00
_cell.angle_gamma   90.00
#
_symmetry.space_group_name_H-M   'P 1'
#
loop_
_entity.id
_entity.type
_entity.pdbx_description
1 polymer ?
#
loop_
_entity_poly.entity_id
_entity_poly.type
_entity_poly.pdbx_seq_one_letter_code
_entity_poly.pdbx_strand_id
1 'polypeptide(L)'
;MTVPVVDSLARQYPDLHITMVSRPFVAPLFEKLPANVDFLPADFHKDYVGLRGLWRLARELKLRGVDAVADFHSVLRTFVIRHLLQFHGLKVAHIDKGRSEKRRLVAHTLHRQLKSSFERYNDVLADLGLNVTLDFKRLTLDTPPHIQELIGQHKQGEYLLGIAPFAAHRGKIYPTDKLADALAIILEQRPGTRFFVFGTPREMDMIRKEWDDRFPRIVFVSDTVHGLGQELRLMAHLDTMISMDSANMHFASLVGCPVVSIWGQTHPDAGFMGWGQLGANVVQQALSCRPCSIFGNKPCRYGDYRCMQKISSNIIVAKVDEIFTNKDPKEII
;
A
#
# COMPACT_ATOMS: atom_id res chain seq x y z
N MET A 1 -3.00 -3.61 3.73
CA MET A 1 -2.37 -4.94 3.64
C MET A 1 -3.24 -6.09 4.15
N THR A 2 -4.21 -5.89 5.06
CA THR A 2 -5.08 -6.98 5.58
C THR A 2 -6.14 -7.44 4.58
N VAL A 3 -6.56 -6.59 3.64
CA VAL A 3 -7.64 -6.87 2.69
C VAL A 3 -7.49 -8.20 1.94
N PRO A 4 -6.34 -8.56 1.34
CA PRO A 4 -6.18 -9.83 0.65
C PRO A 4 -6.44 -11.05 1.53
N VAL A 5 -6.01 -10.97 2.78
CA VAL A 5 -6.17 -12.07 3.74
C VAL A 5 -7.61 -12.18 4.22
N VAL A 6 -8.25 -11.04 4.50
CA VAL A 6 -9.66 -11.00 4.94
C VAL A 6 -10.61 -11.43 3.83
N ASP A 7 -10.38 -11.00 2.59
CA ASP A 7 -11.17 -11.43 1.43
C ASP A 7 -11.05 -12.95 1.19
N SER A 8 -9.82 -13.48 1.20
CA SER A 8 -9.59 -14.92 1.04
C SER A 8 -10.24 -15.74 2.17
N LEU A 9 -10.14 -15.26 3.41
CA LEU A 9 -10.80 -15.85 4.56
C LEU A 9 -12.33 -15.86 4.39
N ALA A 10 -12.91 -14.72 4.07
CA ALA A 10 -14.36 -14.55 3.97
C ALA A 10 -14.97 -15.44 2.87
N ARG A 11 -14.28 -15.59 1.73
CA ARG A 11 -14.75 -16.47 0.64
C ARG A 11 -14.62 -17.95 0.97
N GLN A 12 -13.57 -18.37 1.70
CA GLN A 12 -13.35 -19.77 2.04
C GLN A 12 -14.17 -20.22 3.26
N TYR A 13 -14.58 -19.29 4.10
CA TYR A 13 -15.40 -19.53 5.28
C TYR A 13 -16.68 -18.66 5.26
N PRO A 14 -17.64 -18.95 4.38
CA PRO A 14 -18.82 -18.09 4.18
C PRO A 14 -19.74 -18.02 5.42
N ASP A 15 -19.70 -19.01 6.29
CA ASP A 15 -20.46 -19.03 7.54
C ASP A 15 -19.79 -18.26 8.68
N LEU A 16 -18.54 -17.81 8.47
CA LEU A 16 -17.83 -17.02 9.46
C LEU A 16 -18.22 -15.56 9.32
N HIS A 17 -18.71 -14.94 10.40
CA HIS A 17 -18.95 -13.50 10.45
C HIS A 17 -17.69 -12.76 10.88
N ILE A 18 -17.19 -11.86 10.04
CA ILE A 18 -15.92 -11.16 10.25
C ILE A 18 -16.16 -9.69 10.53
N THR A 19 -15.78 -9.20 11.71
CA THR A 19 -15.81 -7.78 12.05
C THR A 19 -14.42 -7.17 11.97
N MET A 20 -14.17 -6.36 10.94
CA MET A 20 -12.91 -5.62 10.80
C MET A 20 -12.94 -4.33 11.61
N VAL A 21 -12.06 -4.23 12.61
CA VAL A 21 -11.93 -3.03 13.45
C VAL A 21 -10.74 -2.21 12.99
N SER A 22 -10.96 -1.01 12.48
CA SER A 22 -9.89 -0.12 12.05
C SER A 22 -10.30 1.35 12.05
N ARG A 23 -9.37 2.25 11.69
CA ARG A 23 -9.66 3.69 11.61
C ARG A 23 -10.72 3.97 10.55
N PRO A 24 -11.60 4.97 10.76
CA PRO A 24 -12.69 5.28 9.82
C PRO A 24 -12.25 5.51 8.37
N PHE A 25 -11.11 6.16 8.15
CA PHE A 25 -10.65 6.54 6.81
C PHE A 25 -10.35 5.35 5.88
N VAL A 26 -10.13 4.14 6.43
CA VAL A 26 -9.88 2.93 5.62
C VAL A 26 -11.16 2.13 5.33
N ALA A 27 -12.32 2.58 5.75
CA ALA A 27 -13.60 1.92 5.50
C ALA A 27 -13.80 1.56 4.01
N PRO A 28 -13.45 2.42 3.03
CA PRO A 28 -13.61 2.11 1.61
C PRO A 28 -12.88 0.85 1.12
N LEU A 29 -11.85 0.40 1.84
CA LEU A 29 -11.14 -0.84 1.51
C LEU A 29 -11.97 -2.12 1.76
N PHE A 30 -13.06 -2.00 2.52
CA PHE A 30 -13.89 -3.12 2.96
C PHE A 30 -15.29 -3.12 2.32
N GLU A 31 -15.67 -2.05 1.60
CA GLU A 31 -17.00 -1.88 1.01
C GLU A 31 -17.40 -2.97 0.00
N LYS A 32 -16.44 -3.54 -0.71
CA LYS A 32 -16.66 -4.53 -1.77
C LYS A 32 -16.12 -5.93 -1.42
N LEU A 33 -15.90 -6.18 -0.13
CA LEU A 33 -15.59 -7.51 0.36
C LEU A 33 -16.87 -8.37 0.46
N PRO A 34 -16.75 -9.70 0.63
CA PRO A 34 -17.90 -10.58 0.81
C PRO A 34 -18.85 -10.12 1.92
N ALA A 35 -20.15 -10.44 1.78
CA ALA A 35 -21.22 -9.95 2.66
C ALA A 35 -21.09 -10.38 4.13
N ASN A 36 -20.27 -11.37 4.42
CA ASN A 36 -19.94 -11.83 5.77
C ASN A 36 -18.80 -11.02 6.43
N VAL A 37 -18.37 -9.90 5.81
CA VAL A 37 -17.37 -8.98 6.35
C VAL A 37 -18.03 -7.64 6.71
N ASP A 38 -18.04 -7.31 7.99
CA ASP A 38 -18.46 -6.00 8.50
C ASP A 38 -17.26 -5.13 8.86
N PHE A 39 -17.44 -3.82 8.73
CA PHE A 39 -16.45 -2.84 9.16
C PHE A 39 -16.94 -2.06 10.38
N LEU A 40 -16.20 -2.13 11.49
CA LEU A 40 -16.42 -1.33 12.69
C LEU A 40 -15.39 -0.19 12.73
N PRO A 41 -15.77 1.06 12.45
CA PRO A 41 -14.88 2.20 12.56
C PRO A 41 -14.49 2.44 14.03
N ALA A 42 -13.19 2.52 14.31
CA ALA A 42 -12.70 2.79 15.65
C ALA A 42 -11.76 4.00 15.64
N ASP A 43 -12.27 5.16 16.06
CA ASP A 43 -11.45 6.36 16.23
C ASP A 43 -10.87 6.40 17.64
N PHE A 44 -9.57 6.11 17.74
CA PHE A 44 -8.84 6.09 19.00
C PHE A 44 -8.45 7.48 19.51
N HIS A 45 -8.76 8.53 18.78
CA HIS A 45 -8.56 9.93 19.20
C HIS A 45 -9.86 10.60 19.64
N LYS A 46 -11.03 10.03 19.31
CA LYS A 46 -12.35 10.56 19.63
C LYS A 46 -13.15 9.57 20.49
N ASP A 47 -13.49 8.43 19.91
CA ASP A 47 -14.49 7.53 20.52
C ASP A 47 -13.87 6.57 21.54
N TYR A 48 -12.65 6.09 21.29
CA TYR A 48 -12.01 5.05 22.10
C TYR A 48 -10.70 5.51 22.74
N VAL A 49 -10.74 6.70 23.38
CA VAL A 49 -9.58 7.32 24.02
C VAL A 49 -9.23 6.67 25.36
N GLY A 50 -7.96 6.39 25.58
CA GLY A 50 -7.42 5.87 26.84
C GLY A 50 -7.96 4.49 27.24
N LEU A 51 -7.68 4.05 28.45
CA LEU A 51 -8.09 2.71 28.93
C LEU A 51 -9.61 2.51 28.98
N ARG A 52 -10.37 3.57 29.35
CA ARG A 52 -11.85 3.51 29.36
C ARG A 52 -12.42 3.33 27.95
N GLY A 53 -11.84 3.99 26.95
CA GLY A 53 -12.22 3.80 25.55
C GLY A 53 -11.93 2.38 25.06
N LEU A 54 -10.75 1.83 25.39
CA LEU A 54 -10.38 0.46 25.01
C LEU A 54 -11.30 -0.57 25.69
N TRP A 55 -11.67 -0.36 26.95
CA TRP A 55 -12.64 -1.20 27.65
C TRP A 55 -14.03 -1.15 26.98
N ARG A 56 -14.49 0.06 26.60
CA ARG A 56 -15.75 0.23 25.88
C ARG A 56 -15.76 -0.53 24.56
N LEU A 57 -14.66 -0.45 23.77
CA LEU A 57 -14.54 -1.20 22.53
C LEU A 57 -14.54 -2.72 22.76
N ALA A 58 -13.81 -3.21 23.76
CA ALA A 58 -13.82 -4.63 24.12
C ALA A 58 -15.22 -5.12 24.51
N ARG A 59 -15.97 -4.31 25.30
CA ARG A 59 -17.36 -4.60 25.66
C ARG A 59 -18.28 -4.62 24.43
N GLU A 60 -18.13 -3.67 23.53
CA GLU A 60 -18.91 -3.61 22.29
C GLU A 60 -18.69 -4.85 21.42
N LEU A 61 -17.44 -5.26 21.23
CA LEU A 61 -17.10 -6.49 20.48
C LEU A 61 -17.73 -7.73 21.12
N LYS A 62 -17.69 -7.82 22.45
CA LYS A 62 -18.36 -8.92 23.17
C LYS A 62 -19.87 -8.91 22.96
N LEU A 63 -20.52 -7.75 23.00
CA LEU A 63 -21.97 -7.61 22.78
C LEU A 63 -22.37 -7.95 21.33
N ARG A 64 -21.45 -7.82 20.36
CA ARG A 64 -21.65 -8.26 18.99
C ARG A 64 -21.49 -9.77 18.80
N GLY A 65 -21.23 -10.53 19.86
CA GLY A 65 -21.10 -11.98 19.81
C GLY A 65 -19.76 -12.47 19.26
N VAL A 66 -18.72 -11.61 19.29
CA VAL A 66 -17.36 -12.03 18.87
C VAL A 66 -16.87 -13.13 19.81
N ASP A 67 -16.39 -14.25 19.25
CA ASP A 67 -15.87 -15.42 19.97
C ASP A 67 -14.36 -15.67 19.75
N ALA A 68 -13.78 -15.06 18.70
CA ALA A 68 -12.34 -15.13 18.42
C ALA A 68 -11.78 -13.78 17.97
N VAL A 69 -10.48 -13.54 18.23
CA VAL A 69 -9.79 -12.30 17.90
C VAL A 69 -8.47 -12.58 17.19
N ALA A 70 -8.35 -12.06 15.97
CA ALA A 70 -7.11 -12.01 15.21
C ALA A 70 -6.47 -10.61 15.32
N ASP A 71 -5.45 -10.43 16.16
CA ASP A 71 -4.75 -9.15 16.30
C ASP A 71 -3.61 -9.04 15.27
N PHE A 72 -3.88 -8.44 14.11
CA PHE A 72 -2.91 -8.17 13.05
C PHE A 72 -2.01 -6.97 13.33
N HIS A 73 -2.25 -6.22 14.42
CA HIS A 73 -1.51 -4.99 14.68
C HIS A 73 -0.50 -5.13 15.83
N SER A 74 -0.83 -5.87 16.88
CA SER A 74 0.02 -6.16 18.06
C SER A 74 0.79 -4.94 18.59
N VAL A 75 0.05 -3.87 18.93
CA VAL A 75 0.52 -2.65 19.61
C VAL A 75 -0.10 -2.56 20.99
N LEU A 76 0.35 -1.61 21.82
CA LEU A 76 -0.10 -1.49 23.23
C LEU A 76 -1.63 -1.45 23.36
N ARG A 77 -2.34 -0.70 22.52
CA ARG A 77 -3.81 -0.63 22.56
C ARG A 77 -4.48 -1.98 22.23
N THR A 78 -4.00 -2.68 21.19
CA THR A 78 -4.55 -3.99 20.84
C THR A 78 -4.15 -5.06 21.86
N PHE A 79 -3.00 -4.91 22.52
CA PHE A 79 -2.60 -5.72 23.65
C PHE A 79 -3.65 -5.61 24.78
N VAL A 80 -4.06 -4.41 25.16
CA VAL A 80 -5.09 -4.20 26.20
C VAL A 80 -6.43 -4.83 25.78
N ILE A 81 -6.90 -4.53 24.55
CA ILE A 81 -8.19 -5.04 24.06
C ILE A 81 -8.21 -6.57 24.06
N ARG A 82 -7.18 -7.21 23.49
CA ARG A 82 -7.12 -8.68 23.40
C ARG A 82 -7.07 -9.35 24.77
N HIS A 83 -6.36 -8.77 25.78
CA HIS A 83 -6.33 -9.34 27.12
C HIS A 83 -7.68 -9.19 27.83
N LEU A 84 -8.39 -8.06 27.64
CA LEU A 84 -9.74 -7.91 28.12
C LEU A 84 -10.69 -8.98 27.53
N LEU A 85 -10.59 -9.21 26.21
CA LEU A 85 -11.42 -10.21 25.53
C LEU A 85 -11.01 -11.65 25.92
N GLN A 86 -9.73 -11.94 26.05
CA GLN A 86 -9.22 -13.22 26.51
C GLN A 86 -9.68 -13.56 27.94
N PHE A 87 -9.69 -12.55 28.84
CA PHE A 87 -10.23 -12.71 30.19
C PHE A 87 -11.72 -13.09 30.19
N HIS A 88 -12.43 -12.71 29.14
CA HIS A 88 -13.83 -13.11 28.92
C HIS A 88 -13.99 -14.44 28.16
N GLY A 89 -12.92 -15.23 28.01
CA GLY A 89 -12.94 -16.56 27.42
C GLY A 89 -12.82 -16.62 25.91
N LEU A 90 -12.55 -15.50 25.21
CA LEU A 90 -12.40 -15.49 23.77
C LEU A 90 -11.05 -16.11 23.35
N LYS A 91 -11.05 -16.82 22.24
CA LYS A 91 -9.82 -17.31 21.59
C LYS A 91 -9.07 -16.13 20.95
N VAL A 92 -7.78 -15.99 21.21
CA VAL A 92 -6.99 -14.84 20.76
C VAL A 92 -5.69 -15.30 20.13
N ALA A 93 -5.43 -14.84 18.90
CA ALA A 93 -4.14 -14.95 18.25
C ALA A 93 -3.60 -13.55 17.83
N HIS A 94 -2.29 -13.41 17.70
CA HIS A 94 -1.69 -12.13 17.36
C HIS A 94 -0.44 -12.29 16.52
N ILE A 95 -0.20 -11.29 15.67
CA ILE A 95 0.91 -11.31 14.73
C ILE A 95 2.28 -11.36 15.41
N ASP A 96 3.15 -12.28 14.95
CA ASP A 96 4.60 -12.12 15.06
C ASP A 96 5.11 -11.20 13.95
N LYS A 97 5.56 -10.02 14.32
CA LYS A 97 6.10 -9.01 13.38
C LYS A 97 7.48 -9.35 12.82
N GLY A 98 8.08 -10.47 13.21
CA GLY A 98 9.42 -10.89 12.80
C GLY A 98 10.51 -9.89 13.23
N ARG A 99 10.39 -9.29 14.41
CA ARG A 99 11.31 -8.22 14.87
C ARG A 99 12.76 -8.68 14.95
N SER A 100 12.98 -9.92 15.34
CA SER A 100 14.33 -10.51 15.42
C SER A 100 14.94 -10.65 14.03
N GLU A 101 14.23 -11.25 13.08
CA GLU A 101 14.68 -11.40 11.69
C GLU A 101 14.93 -10.04 11.03
N LYS A 102 14.01 -9.07 11.22
CA LYS A 102 14.15 -7.71 10.72
C LYS A 102 15.37 -6.98 11.29
N ARG A 103 15.70 -7.17 12.58
CA ARG A 103 16.93 -6.64 13.16
C ARG A 103 18.18 -7.26 12.52
N ARG A 104 18.17 -8.57 12.28
CA ARG A 104 19.29 -9.29 11.63
C ARG A 104 19.44 -8.87 10.17
N LEU A 105 18.32 -8.60 9.46
CA LEU A 105 18.34 -8.07 8.10
C LEU A 105 19.04 -6.70 8.05
N VAL A 106 18.67 -5.77 8.95
CA VAL A 106 19.29 -4.44 9.05
C VAL A 106 20.74 -4.50 9.57
N ALA A 107 21.08 -5.49 10.37
CA ALA A 107 22.46 -5.74 10.82
C ALA A 107 23.32 -6.48 9.78
N HIS A 108 22.75 -6.80 8.61
CA HIS A 108 23.42 -7.55 7.53
C HIS A 108 23.96 -8.92 7.96
N THR A 109 23.32 -9.54 8.96
CA THR A 109 23.59 -10.92 9.42
C THR A 109 22.58 -11.93 8.91
N LEU A 110 21.61 -11.48 8.13
CA LEU A 110 20.61 -12.29 7.46
C LEU A 110 20.38 -11.71 6.06
N HIS A 111 20.52 -12.54 5.02
CA HIS A 111 20.45 -12.15 3.61
C HIS A 111 19.41 -13.03 2.89
N ARG A 112 18.15 -12.90 3.26
CA ARG A 112 17.05 -13.62 2.61
C ARG A 112 15.75 -12.83 2.69
N GLN A 113 14.83 -13.13 1.79
CA GLN A 113 13.45 -12.68 1.86
C GLN A 113 12.82 -13.15 3.18
N LEU A 114 12.25 -12.22 3.93
CA LEU A 114 11.47 -12.52 5.12
C LEU A 114 10.01 -12.78 4.72
N LYS A 115 9.27 -13.52 5.58
CA LYS A 115 7.83 -13.66 5.42
C LYS A 115 7.19 -12.30 5.19
N SER A 116 6.33 -12.21 4.18
CA SER A 116 5.52 -11.04 3.89
C SER A 116 4.56 -10.73 5.04
N SER A 117 4.06 -9.51 5.09
CA SER A 117 2.99 -9.19 6.05
C SER A 117 1.74 -10.02 5.83
N PHE A 118 1.44 -10.41 4.58
CA PHE A 118 0.29 -11.26 4.24
C PHE A 118 0.44 -12.66 4.83
N GLU A 119 1.62 -13.28 4.69
CA GLU A 119 1.91 -14.58 5.30
C GLU A 119 1.83 -14.51 6.83
N ARG A 120 2.35 -13.42 7.44
CA ARG A 120 2.28 -13.23 8.90
C ARG A 120 0.84 -13.03 9.39
N TYR A 121 -0.03 -12.40 8.61
CA TYR A 121 -1.46 -12.33 8.93
C TYR A 121 -2.13 -13.70 8.78
N ASN A 122 -1.74 -14.48 7.78
CA ASN A 122 -2.24 -15.83 7.58
C ASN A 122 -1.81 -16.77 8.72
N ASP A 123 -0.58 -16.63 9.23
CA ASP A 123 -0.12 -17.37 10.44
C ASP A 123 -1.05 -17.10 11.64
N VAL A 124 -1.53 -15.86 11.83
CA VAL A 124 -2.50 -15.54 12.91
C VAL A 124 -3.82 -16.28 12.73
N LEU A 125 -4.30 -16.41 11.49
CA LEU A 125 -5.51 -17.19 11.21
C LEU A 125 -5.29 -18.68 11.47
N ALA A 126 -4.13 -19.21 11.09
CA ALA A 126 -3.77 -20.62 11.37
C ALA A 126 -3.69 -20.88 12.89
N ASP A 127 -3.19 -19.96 13.70
CA ASP A 127 -3.17 -20.05 15.16
C ASP A 127 -4.60 -20.08 15.77
N LEU A 128 -5.59 -19.53 15.06
CA LEU A 128 -7.01 -19.65 15.40
C LEU A 128 -7.65 -20.97 14.88
N GLY A 129 -6.94 -21.74 14.08
CA GLY A 129 -7.44 -22.99 13.46
C GLY A 129 -8.09 -22.76 12.09
N LEU A 130 -7.89 -21.58 11.48
CA LEU A 130 -8.40 -21.22 10.17
C LEU A 130 -7.29 -21.36 9.12
N ASN A 131 -7.34 -22.39 8.28
CA ASN A 131 -6.37 -22.63 7.23
C ASN A 131 -6.84 -21.96 5.94
N VAL A 132 -6.22 -20.82 5.58
CA VAL A 132 -6.63 -19.99 4.45
C VAL A 132 -5.58 -20.04 3.34
N THR A 133 -6.01 -20.32 2.12
CA THR A 133 -5.21 -20.13 0.92
C THR A 133 -5.38 -18.69 0.43
N LEU A 134 -4.29 -17.94 0.36
CA LEU A 134 -4.35 -16.55 -0.09
C LEU A 134 -4.53 -16.49 -1.62
N ASP A 135 -5.74 -16.24 -2.09
CA ASP A 135 -6.15 -16.25 -3.49
C ASP A 135 -6.82 -14.97 -3.97
N PHE A 136 -6.74 -13.90 -3.16
CA PHE A 136 -7.25 -12.58 -3.52
C PHE A 136 -6.70 -12.13 -4.88
N LYS A 137 -7.56 -11.60 -5.75
CA LYS A 137 -7.16 -11.09 -7.05
C LYS A 137 -6.97 -9.57 -6.99
N ARG A 138 -8.06 -8.84 -6.84
CA ARG A 138 -8.09 -7.39 -6.71
C ARG A 138 -9.45 -6.94 -6.16
N LEU A 139 -9.52 -5.73 -5.64
CA LEU A 139 -10.80 -5.06 -5.39
C LEU A 139 -11.44 -4.69 -6.73
N THR A 140 -12.67 -5.12 -6.92
CA THR A 140 -13.48 -4.68 -8.07
C THR A 140 -14.37 -3.53 -7.63
N LEU A 141 -14.11 -2.34 -8.18
CA LEU A 141 -14.77 -1.10 -7.82
C LEU A 141 -15.57 -0.57 -9.02
N ASP A 142 -16.73 -0.02 -8.74
CA ASP A 142 -17.51 0.74 -9.73
C ASP A 142 -16.79 2.05 -10.07
N THR A 143 -16.97 2.53 -11.31
CA THR A 143 -16.39 3.79 -11.77
C THR A 143 -17.46 4.87 -11.78
N PRO A 144 -17.43 5.83 -10.84
CA PRO A 144 -18.38 6.93 -10.81
C PRO A 144 -18.20 7.86 -12.02
N PRO A 145 -19.27 8.58 -12.45
CA PRO A 145 -19.20 9.45 -13.63
C PRO A 145 -18.06 10.47 -13.62
N HIS A 146 -17.78 11.09 -12.48
CA HIS A 146 -16.69 12.07 -12.36
C HIS A 146 -15.29 11.45 -12.54
N ILE A 147 -15.09 10.19 -12.13
CA ILE A 147 -13.83 9.45 -12.39
C ILE A 147 -13.79 9.11 -13.88
N GLN A 148 -14.90 8.67 -14.47
CA GLN A 148 -14.96 8.36 -15.89
C GLN A 148 -14.69 9.60 -16.76
N GLU A 149 -15.21 10.75 -16.39
CA GLU A 149 -14.92 12.04 -17.03
C GLU A 149 -13.43 12.41 -16.87
N LEU A 150 -12.87 12.24 -15.68
CA LEU A 150 -11.48 12.55 -15.39
C LEU A 150 -10.51 11.69 -16.20
N ILE A 151 -10.74 10.38 -16.32
CA ILE A 151 -9.91 9.48 -17.14
C ILE A 151 -10.18 9.66 -18.64
N GLY A 152 -11.39 10.08 -19.01
CA GLY A 152 -11.82 10.23 -20.40
C GLY A 152 -11.89 8.90 -21.18
N GLN A 153 -12.03 9.02 -22.50
CA GLN A 153 -11.92 7.85 -23.37
C GLN A 153 -10.45 7.47 -23.54
N HIS A 154 -10.11 6.23 -23.20
CA HIS A 154 -8.79 5.67 -23.38
C HIS A 154 -8.58 5.33 -24.86
N LYS A 155 -7.68 6.03 -25.54
CA LYS A 155 -7.34 5.79 -26.94
C LYS A 155 -6.07 4.94 -27.05
N GLN A 156 -5.91 4.27 -28.17
CA GLN A 156 -4.68 3.55 -28.46
C GLN A 156 -3.46 4.50 -28.42
N GLY A 157 -2.40 4.10 -27.73
CA GLY A 157 -1.21 4.93 -27.53
C GLY A 157 -1.38 6.01 -26.42
N GLU A 158 -2.50 6.04 -25.71
CA GLU A 158 -2.67 6.83 -24.48
C GLU A 158 -2.43 5.96 -23.25
N TYR A 159 -1.72 6.50 -22.27
CA TYR A 159 -1.38 5.82 -21.03
C TYR A 159 -1.75 6.67 -19.81
N LEU A 160 -2.28 6.04 -18.77
CA LEU A 160 -2.61 6.67 -17.50
C LEU A 160 -1.56 6.26 -16.47
N LEU A 161 -0.62 7.15 -16.17
CA LEU A 161 0.47 6.91 -15.23
C LEU A 161 0.19 7.59 -13.89
N GLY A 162 0.04 6.79 -12.84
CA GLY A 162 -0.03 7.27 -11.46
C GLY A 162 1.37 7.57 -10.92
N ILE A 163 1.49 8.63 -10.12
CA ILE A 163 2.75 9.01 -9.47
C ILE A 163 2.47 9.30 -7.99
N ALA A 164 3.11 8.58 -7.07
CA ALA A 164 3.08 8.84 -5.64
C ALA A 164 4.51 9.18 -5.16
N PRO A 165 4.95 10.45 -5.29
CA PRO A 165 6.34 10.85 -5.14
C PRO A 165 6.81 10.92 -3.70
N PHE A 166 5.90 10.87 -2.73
CA PHE A 166 6.20 11.08 -1.33
C PHE A 166 5.99 9.82 -0.47
N ALA A 167 6.62 9.82 0.69
CA ALA A 167 6.46 8.81 1.73
C ALA A 167 6.64 9.47 3.10
N ALA A 168 6.21 8.79 4.18
CA ALA A 168 6.27 9.32 5.54
C ALA A 168 7.68 9.67 6.05
N HIS A 169 8.73 9.12 5.42
CA HIS A 169 10.10 9.28 5.90
C HIS A 169 11.07 9.60 4.76
N ARG A 170 11.99 10.53 5.01
CA ARG A 170 12.99 11.01 4.05
C ARG A 170 13.78 9.87 3.37
N GLY A 171 14.10 8.82 4.11
CA GLY A 171 14.85 7.66 3.58
C GLY A 171 14.11 6.80 2.55
N LYS A 172 12.85 7.15 2.26
CA LYS A 172 11.99 6.50 1.26
C LYS A 172 11.62 7.41 0.09
N ILE A 173 12.05 8.68 0.10
CA ILE A 173 11.66 9.67 -0.91
C ILE A 173 12.77 9.77 -1.96
N TYR A 174 12.44 9.45 -3.21
CA TYR A 174 13.28 9.70 -4.37
C TYR A 174 13.27 11.21 -4.69
N PRO A 175 14.40 11.80 -5.13
CA PRO A 175 14.43 13.23 -5.49
C PRO A 175 13.37 13.58 -6.53
N THR A 176 12.57 14.61 -6.24
CA THR A 176 11.44 15.00 -7.09
C THR A 176 11.87 15.60 -8.42
N ASP A 177 13.00 16.28 -8.46
CA ASP A 177 13.68 16.76 -9.66
C ASP A 177 14.07 15.62 -10.60
N LYS A 178 14.71 14.57 -10.08
CA LYS A 178 15.05 13.37 -10.85
C LYS A 178 13.82 12.57 -11.28
N LEU A 179 12.77 12.58 -10.47
CA LEU A 179 11.51 11.96 -10.86
C LEU A 179 10.88 12.74 -12.02
N ALA A 180 10.89 14.08 -11.95
CA ALA A 180 10.44 14.92 -13.05
C ALA A 180 11.24 14.69 -14.33
N ASP A 181 12.54 14.46 -14.25
CA ASP A 181 13.36 14.08 -15.42
C ASP A 181 12.92 12.73 -16.01
N ALA A 182 12.62 11.74 -15.16
CA ALA A 182 12.08 10.46 -15.65
C ALA A 182 10.72 10.65 -16.35
N LEU A 183 9.83 11.47 -15.79
CA LEU A 183 8.53 11.77 -16.39
C LEU A 183 8.66 12.51 -17.72
N ALA A 184 9.61 13.43 -17.85
CA ALA A 184 9.88 14.12 -19.12
C ALA A 184 10.32 13.15 -20.22
N ILE A 185 11.22 12.20 -19.91
CA ILE A 185 11.64 11.17 -20.86
C ILE A 185 10.47 10.25 -21.23
N ILE A 186 9.62 9.86 -20.26
CA ILE A 186 8.43 9.04 -20.54
C ILE A 186 7.48 9.79 -21.49
N LEU A 187 7.25 11.09 -21.25
CA LEU A 187 6.37 11.90 -22.09
C LEU A 187 6.93 12.08 -23.52
N GLU A 188 8.25 12.23 -23.66
CA GLU A 188 8.91 12.30 -24.95
C GLU A 188 8.75 10.98 -25.74
N GLN A 189 8.95 9.83 -25.10
CA GLN A 189 8.81 8.51 -25.72
C GLN A 189 7.35 8.11 -25.96
N ARG A 190 6.43 8.56 -25.13
CA ARG A 190 5.00 8.24 -25.12
C ARG A 190 4.14 9.53 -24.94
N PRO A 191 4.03 10.36 -26.00
CA PRO A 191 3.37 11.69 -25.90
C PRO A 191 1.90 11.65 -25.46
N GLY A 192 1.23 10.50 -25.62
CA GLY A 192 -0.13 10.26 -25.15
C GLY A 192 -0.26 10.07 -23.63
N THR A 193 0.84 10.01 -22.88
CA THR A 193 0.80 9.74 -21.44
C THR A 193 0.18 10.90 -20.66
N ARG A 194 -0.76 10.57 -19.76
CA ARG A 194 -1.35 11.49 -18.78
C ARG A 194 -0.86 11.12 -17.39
N PHE A 195 -0.47 12.12 -16.61
CA PHE A 195 0.07 11.94 -15.26
C PHE A 195 -0.97 12.25 -14.20
N PHE A 196 -1.15 11.33 -13.24
CA PHE A 196 -2.02 11.48 -12.08
C PHE A 196 -1.17 11.43 -10.80
N VAL A 197 -1.03 12.56 -10.12
CA VAL A 197 -0.13 12.68 -8.95
C VAL A 197 -0.93 12.55 -7.66
N PHE A 198 -0.58 11.54 -6.88
CA PHE A 198 -1.22 11.20 -5.61
C PHE A 198 -0.41 11.70 -4.43
N GLY A 199 -1.07 12.35 -3.49
CA GLY A 199 -0.50 12.83 -2.25
C GLY A 199 -1.43 13.84 -1.57
N THR A 200 -1.02 14.33 -0.41
CA THR A 200 -1.74 15.36 0.31
C THR A 200 -1.60 16.73 -0.38
N PRO A 201 -2.54 17.67 -0.21
CA PRO A 201 -2.41 19.03 -0.76
C PRO A 201 -1.07 19.68 -0.43
N ARG A 202 -0.60 19.54 0.82
CA ARG A 202 0.70 20.07 1.25
C ARG A 202 1.89 19.47 0.51
N GLU A 203 1.83 18.18 0.18
CA GLU A 203 2.88 17.52 -0.61
C GLU A 203 2.83 18.01 -2.07
N MET A 204 1.64 18.22 -2.61
CA MET A 204 1.49 18.76 -3.97
C MET A 204 2.05 20.17 -4.09
N ASP A 205 1.83 21.04 -3.11
CA ASP A 205 2.37 22.41 -3.10
C ASP A 205 3.91 22.44 -3.23
N MET A 206 4.61 21.37 -2.80
CA MET A 206 6.08 21.30 -2.89
C MET A 206 6.60 21.12 -4.32
N ILE A 207 5.81 20.58 -5.22
CA ILE A 207 6.23 20.22 -6.59
C ILE A 207 5.38 20.90 -7.67
N ARG A 208 4.21 21.44 -7.32
CA ARG A 208 3.21 21.95 -8.25
C ARG A 208 3.80 22.91 -9.27
N LYS A 209 4.45 23.97 -8.79
CA LYS A 209 4.97 25.03 -9.68
C LYS A 209 5.89 24.46 -10.75
N GLU A 210 6.84 23.60 -10.37
CA GLU A 210 7.79 23.01 -11.30
C GLU A 210 7.12 22.03 -12.27
N TRP A 211 6.18 21.24 -11.76
CA TRP A 211 5.58 20.17 -12.56
C TRP A 211 4.45 20.67 -13.47
N ASP A 212 3.69 21.71 -13.09
CA ASP A 212 2.71 22.37 -13.97
C ASP A 212 3.39 22.98 -15.20
N ASP A 213 4.54 23.62 -15.00
CA ASP A 213 5.30 24.25 -16.09
C ASP A 213 5.89 23.20 -17.07
N ARG A 214 6.22 21.99 -16.56
CA ARG A 214 6.84 20.92 -17.36
C ARG A 214 5.85 19.96 -18.01
N PHE A 215 4.68 19.76 -17.44
CA PHE A 215 3.75 18.68 -17.82
C PHE A 215 2.32 19.18 -18.05
N PRO A 216 1.96 19.58 -19.28
CA PRO A 216 0.68 20.22 -19.58
C PRO A 216 -0.55 19.32 -19.38
N ARG A 217 -0.37 18.00 -19.24
CA ARG A 217 -1.44 17.00 -19.00
C ARG A 217 -1.35 16.35 -17.63
N ILE A 218 -0.74 17.05 -16.65
CA ILE A 218 -0.65 16.57 -15.28
C ILE A 218 -1.95 16.86 -14.52
N VAL A 219 -2.35 15.94 -13.67
CA VAL A 219 -3.51 16.06 -12.78
C VAL A 219 -3.03 15.82 -11.34
N PHE A 220 -3.12 16.83 -10.49
CA PHE A 220 -2.96 16.64 -9.05
C PHE A 220 -4.26 16.10 -8.48
N VAL A 221 -4.25 14.84 -8.09
CA VAL A 221 -5.46 14.08 -7.72
C VAL A 221 -6.19 14.74 -6.54
N SER A 222 -5.46 15.33 -5.59
CA SER A 222 -6.04 16.02 -4.43
C SER A 222 -6.95 17.21 -4.79
N ASP A 223 -6.87 17.74 -6.00
CA ASP A 223 -7.67 18.88 -6.41
C ASP A 223 -9.10 18.47 -6.86
N THR A 224 -9.24 17.25 -7.36
CA THR A 224 -10.47 16.78 -8.02
C THR A 224 -11.06 15.52 -7.40
N VAL A 225 -10.23 14.71 -6.71
CA VAL A 225 -10.61 13.41 -6.16
C VAL A 225 -10.38 13.43 -4.65
N HIS A 226 -11.47 13.29 -3.88
CA HIS A 226 -11.41 13.39 -2.44
C HIS A 226 -11.76 12.07 -1.75
N GLY A 227 -10.86 11.64 -0.87
CA GLY A 227 -11.01 10.46 -0.03
C GLY A 227 -10.55 9.16 -0.70
N LEU A 228 -10.11 8.25 0.15
CA LEU A 228 -9.47 7.00 -0.24
C LEU A 228 -10.31 6.17 -1.23
N GLY A 229 -11.63 6.13 -1.03
CA GLY A 229 -12.53 5.36 -1.91
C GLY A 229 -12.51 5.84 -3.36
N GLN A 230 -12.41 7.14 -3.57
CA GLN A 230 -12.36 7.72 -4.92
C GLN A 230 -10.96 7.58 -5.53
N GLU A 231 -9.90 7.73 -4.71
CA GLU A 231 -8.54 7.49 -5.17
C GLU A 231 -8.34 6.04 -5.63
N LEU A 232 -8.89 5.06 -4.90
CA LEU A 232 -8.84 3.65 -5.30
C LEU A 232 -9.55 3.40 -6.64
N ARG A 233 -10.69 4.04 -6.86
CA ARG A 233 -11.43 3.96 -8.12
C ARG A 233 -10.61 4.52 -9.29
N LEU A 234 -9.94 5.64 -9.09
CA LEU A 234 -9.02 6.19 -10.08
C LEU A 234 -7.82 5.25 -10.31
N MET A 235 -7.19 4.77 -9.22
CA MET A 235 -6.04 3.84 -9.31
C MET A 235 -6.36 2.56 -10.09
N ALA A 236 -7.63 2.08 -10.03
CA ALA A 236 -8.07 0.89 -10.76
C ALA A 236 -8.03 1.04 -12.30
N HIS A 237 -7.94 2.27 -12.80
CA HIS A 237 -7.87 2.58 -14.23
C HIS A 237 -6.46 2.93 -14.71
N LEU A 238 -5.50 3.05 -13.81
CA LEU A 238 -4.13 3.36 -14.20
C LEU A 238 -3.46 2.16 -14.88
N ASP A 239 -2.65 2.45 -15.88
CA ASP A 239 -1.83 1.43 -16.57
C ASP A 239 -0.67 0.97 -15.71
N THR A 240 -0.09 1.88 -14.96
CA THR A 240 0.91 1.62 -13.92
C THR A 240 0.99 2.80 -12.94
N MET A 241 1.65 2.56 -11.80
CA MET A 241 1.95 3.61 -10.83
C MET A 241 3.43 3.58 -10.45
N ILE A 242 4.10 4.73 -10.51
CA ILE A 242 5.40 4.94 -9.85
C ILE A 242 5.12 5.32 -8.39
N SER A 243 5.60 4.53 -7.45
CA SER A 243 5.39 4.79 -6.02
C SER A 243 6.64 4.54 -5.21
N MET A 244 6.81 5.36 -4.18
CA MET A 244 7.74 5.03 -3.10
C MET A 244 7.23 3.80 -2.32
N ASP A 245 8.07 3.20 -1.46
CA ASP A 245 7.63 2.27 -0.40
C ASP A 245 6.70 3.03 0.56
N SER A 246 5.44 3.18 0.19
CA SER A 246 4.41 4.00 0.83
C SER A 246 3.03 3.33 0.82
N ALA A 247 2.04 3.96 1.42
CA ALA A 247 0.66 3.48 1.42
C ALA A 247 0.08 3.37 0.00
N ASN A 248 0.44 4.29 -0.90
CA ASN A 248 -0.06 4.32 -2.28
C ASN A 248 0.37 3.08 -3.08
N MET A 249 1.60 2.55 -2.85
CA MET A 249 2.00 1.27 -3.43
C MET A 249 1.02 0.14 -3.05
N HIS A 250 0.60 0.09 -1.80
CA HIS A 250 -0.35 -0.93 -1.35
C HIS A 250 -1.76 -0.70 -1.89
N PHE A 251 -2.21 0.56 -1.97
CA PHE A 251 -3.53 0.89 -2.51
C PHE A 251 -3.63 0.53 -3.99
N ALA A 252 -2.65 0.92 -4.79
CA ALA A 252 -2.58 0.53 -6.20
C ALA A 252 -2.56 -0.99 -6.38
N SER A 253 -1.79 -1.70 -5.54
CA SER A 253 -1.73 -3.17 -5.55
C SER A 253 -3.08 -3.82 -5.28
N LEU A 254 -3.91 -3.26 -4.38
CA LEU A 254 -5.22 -3.81 -4.05
C LEU A 254 -6.23 -3.74 -5.19
N VAL A 255 -6.10 -2.75 -6.07
CA VAL A 255 -6.96 -2.61 -7.25
C VAL A 255 -6.36 -3.25 -8.51
N GLY A 256 -5.21 -3.92 -8.38
CA GLY A 256 -4.55 -4.63 -9.47
C GLY A 256 -3.73 -3.75 -10.41
N CYS A 257 -3.47 -2.49 -10.03
CA CYS A 257 -2.58 -1.61 -10.78
C CYS A 257 -1.12 -2.08 -10.61
N PRO A 258 -0.37 -2.33 -11.69
CA PRO A 258 1.06 -2.61 -11.62
C PRO A 258 1.82 -1.44 -10.99
N VAL A 259 2.83 -1.72 -10.17
CA VAL A 259 3.60 -0.67 -9.48
C VAL A 259 5.08 -0.78 -9.77
N VAL A 260 5.66 0.28 -10.30
CA VAL A 260 7.11 0.52 -10.29
C VAL A 260 7.45 1.10 -8.91
N SER A 261 7.96 0.26 -8.00
CA SER A 261 8.20 0.63 -6.61
C SER A 261 9.66 1.02 -6.36
N ILE A 262 9.86 2.21 -5.75
CA ILE A 262 11.21 2.76 -5.48
C ILE A 262 11.57 2.57 -4.01
N TRP A 263 12.73 1.95 -3.77
CA TRP A 263 13.18 1.55 -2.44
C TRP A 263 14.54 2.14 -2.09
N GLY A 264 14.59 2.88 -0.98
CA GLY A 264 15.80 3.55 -0.48
C GLY A 264 16.43 2.85 0.73
N GLN A 265 16.26 3.41 1.92
CA GLN A 265 16.75 2.84 3.19
C GLN A 265 16.10 1.51 3.55
N THR A 266 14.91 1.25 3.06
CA THR A 266 14.15 0.01 3.22
C THR A 266 14.51 -1.00 2.13
N HIS A 267 14.04 -2.23 2.25
CA HIS A 267 14.27 -3.29 1.28
C HIS A 267 13.02 -4.17 1.13
N PRO A 268 12.69 -4.64 -0.09
CA PRO A 268 11.60 -5.59 -0.30
C PRO A 268 11.68 -6.84 0.59
N ASP A 269 12.89 -7.33 0.86
CA ASP A 269 13.15 -8.50 1.72
C ASP A 269 12.61 -8.35 3.15
N ALA A 270 12.27 -7.13 3.60
CA ALA A 270 11.60 -6.92 4.87
C ALA A 270 10.14 -7.41 4.92
N GLY A 271 9.60 -7.87 3.77
CA GLY A 271 8.25 -8.43 3.64
C GLY A 271 7.15 -7.38 3.49
N PHE A 272 7.46 -6.22 2.89
CA PHE A 272 6.51 -5.11 2.72
C PHE A 272 6.14 -4.82 1.26
N MET A 273 6.43 -5.72 0.32
CA MET A 273 5.94 -5.59 -1.06
C MET A 273 4.42 -5.48 -1.10
N GLY A 274 3.90 -4.76 -2.10
CA GLY A 274 2.47 -4.73 -2.40
C GLY A 274 1.94 -6.10 -2.82
N TRP A 275 0.66 -6.34 -2.62
CA TRP A 275 0.03 -7.60 -3.01
C TRP A 275 0.14 -7.86 -4.52
N GLY A 276 0.58 -9.05 -4.91
CA GLY A 276 0.69 -9.44 -6.32
C GLY A 276 1.71 -8.64 -7.15
N GLN A 277 2.50 -7.76 -6.53
CA GLN A 277 3.50 -6.97 -7.26
C GLN A 277 4.73 -7.81 -7.60
N LEU A 278 5.24 -7.58 -8.82
CA LEU A 278 6.39 -8.31 -9.34
C LEU A 278 7.71 -7.72 -8.82
N GLY A 279 8.64 -8.57 -8.41
CA GLY A 279 10.00 -8.17 -8.04
C GLY A 279 10.75 -7.49 -9.20
N ALA A 280 10.41 -7.82 -10.45
CA ALA A 280 10.96 -7.19 -11.63
C ALA A 280 10.70 -5.68 -11.73
N ASN A 281 9.62 -5.19 -11.10
CA ASN A 281 9.25 -3.77 -11.10
C ASN A 281 9.83 -2.99 -9.90
N VAL A 282 10.73 -3.61 -9.13
CA VAL A 282 11.42 -2.96 -8.02
C VAL A 282 12.59 -2.14 -8.54
N VAL A 283 12.64 -0.87 -8.16
CA VAL A 283 13.75 0.05 -8.44
C VAL A 283 14.50 0.32 -7.15
N GLN A 284 15.77 -0.03 -7.13
CA GLN A 284 16.64 0.13 -5.96
C GLN A 284 18.12 0.10 -6.33
N GLN A 285 18.98 0.58 -5.43
CA GLN A 285 20.43 0.49 -5.58
C GLN A 285 21.00 -0.66 -4.73
N ALA A 286 21.88 -1.45 -5.31
CA ALA A 286 22.67 -2.43 -4.56
C ALA A 286 23.79 -1.72 -3.78
N LEU A 287 23.59 -1.48 -2.49
CA LEU A 287 24.55 -0.85 -1.59
C LEU A 287 24.71 -1.68 -0.33
N SER A 288 25.94 -1.85 0.13
CA SER A 288 26.26 -2.61 1.34
C SER A 288 25.63 -2.06 2.63
N CYS A 289 25.19 -0.81 2.63
CA CYS A 289 24.49 -0.20 3.76
C CYS A 289 22.97 -0.44 3.76
N ARG A 290 22.43 -1.16 2.79
CA ARG A 290 20.97 -1.42 2.67
C ARG A 290 20.62 -2.87 3.04
N PRO A 291 19.44 -3.05 3.69
CA PRO A 291 18.63 -2.05 4.35
C PRO A 291 19.29 -1.50 5.61
N CYS A 292 19.22 -0.20 5.86
CA CYS A 292 19.71 0.40 7.11
C CYS A 292 18.56 0.82 8.05
N SER A 293 17.31 0.69 7.59
CA SER A 293 16.10 0.89 8.36
C SER A 293 14.98 0.00 7.84
N ILE A 294 14.14 -0.53 8.74
CA ILE A 294 12.95 -1.30 8.37
C ILE A 294 11.82 -0.38 7.89
N PHE A 295 11.76 0.85 8.42
CA PHE A 295 10.66 1.79 8.13
C PHE A 295 11.12 3.07 7.43
N GLY A 296 12.43 3.23 7.18
CA GLY A 296 12.98 4.44 6.56
C GLY A 296 13.05 5.65 7.50
N ASN A 297 12.81 5.46 8.79
CA ASN A 297 12.69 6.52 9.81
C ASN A 297 14.01 6.87 10.52
N LYS A 298 15.12 6.26 10.12
CA LYS A 298 16.43 6.56 10.67
C LYS A 298 17.14 7.60 9.80
N PRO A 299 17.95 8.51 10.37
CA PRO A 299 18.81 9.38 9.57
C PRO A 299 19.80 8.53 8.76
N CYS A 300 20.17 9.00 7.56
CA CYS A 300 21.19 8.35 6.78
C CYS A 300 22.55 8.46 7.46
N ARG A 301 23.25 7.34 7.68
CA ARG A 301 24.58 7.33 8.32
C ARG A 301 25.65 8.12 7.53
N TYR A 302 25.45 8.30 6.22
CA TYR A 302 26.33 9.05 5.33
C TYR A 302 25.80 10.47 5.05
N GLY A 303 24.59 10.83 5.50
CA GLY A 303 23.95 12.12 5.28
C GLY A 303 23.38 12.36 3.88
N ASP A 304 23.81 11.60 2.87
CA ASP A 304 23.57 11.89 1.46
C ASP A 304 22.39 11.08 0.83
N TYR A 305 21.82 10.17 1.54
CA TYR A 305 20.76 9.28 1.03
C TYR A 305 21.08 8.67 -0.36
N ARG A 306 22.35 8.28 -0.58
CA ARG A 306 22.85 7.74 -1.85
C ARG A 306 22.02 6.59 -2.42
N CYS A 307 21.31 5.84 -1.58
CA CYS A 307 20.40 4.76 -2.00
C CYS A 307 19.22 5.27 -2.84
N MET A 308 18.84 6.55 -2.70
CA MET A 308 17.89 7.25 -3.55
C MET A 308 18.61 8.11 -4.59
N GLN A 309 19.61 8.89 -4.19
CA GLN A 309 20.33 9.81 -5.07
C GLN A 309 21.01 9.13 -6.25
N LYS A 310 21.48 7.89 -6.12
CA LYS A 310 22.17 7.15 -7.18
C LYS A 310 21.24 6.37 -8.12
N ILE A 311 19.95 6.31 -7.85
CA ILE A 311 18.99 5.72 -8.80
C ILE A 311 18.95 6.63 -10.03
N SER A 312 19.20 6.04 -11.20
CA SER A 312 19.07 6.73 -12.49
C SER A 312 17.60 6.83 -12.90
N SER A 313 17.19 7.98 -13.40
CA SER A 313 15.86 8.19 -13.99
C SER A 313 15.56 7.17 -15.10
N ASN A 314 16.56 6.79 -15.90
CA ASN A 314 16.41 5.81 -16.97
C ASN A 314 15.97 4.43 -16.50
N ILE A 315 16.30 4.00 -15.28
CA ILE A 315 15.83 2.72 -14.74
C ILE A 315 14.31 2.77 -14.51
N ILE A 316 13.79 3.90 -14.02
CA ILE A 316 12.36 4.11 -13.83
C ILE A 316 11.65 4.12 -15.17
N VAL A 317 12.19 4.88 -16.14
CA VAL A 317 11.67 4.95 -17.53
C VAL A 317 11.57 3.55 -18.13
N ALA A 318 12.66 2.77 -18.09
CA ALA A 318 12.69 1.42 -18.65
C ALA A 318 11.63 0.49 -18.03
N LYS A 319 11.40 0.59 -16.71
CA LYS A 319 10.36 -0.22 -16.03
C LYS A 319 8.94 0.20 -16.42
N VAL A 320 8.69 1.48 -16.58
CA VAL A 320 7.39 1.98 -17.06
C VAL A 320 7.15 1.56 -18.50
N ASP A 321 8.15 1.72 -19.37
CA ASP A 321 8.04 1.35 -20.79
C ASP A 321 7.83 -0.15 -20.97
N GLU A 322 8.51 -1.00 -20.19
CA GLU A 322 8.30 -2.45 -20.18
C GLU A 322 6.82 -2.82 -19.86
N ILE A 323 6.20 -2.12 -18.90
CA ILE A 323 4.79 -2.36 -18.54
C ILE A 323 3.87 -1.88 -19.68
N PHE A 324 4.10 -0.71 -20.25
CA PHE A 324 3.30 -0.16 -21.33
C PHE A 324 3.37 -1.03 -22.58
N THR A 325 4.57 -1.46 -22.96
CA THR A 325 4.81 -2.34 -24.13
C THR A 325 4.13 -3.72 -23.96
N ASN A 326 4.10 -4.26 -22.75
CA ASN A 326 3.40 -5.52 -22.48
C ASN A 326 1.87 -5.38 -22.51
N LYS A 327 1.35 -4.16 -22.41
CA LYS A 327 -0.09 -3.85 -22.49
C LYS A 327 -0.54 -3.54 -23.91
N ASP A 328 0.33 -3.00 -24.74
CA ASP A 328 0.03 -2.77 -26.17
C ASP A 328 -0.28 -4.12 -26.83
N PRO A 329 -1.36 -4.22 -27.62
CA PRO A 329 -1.62 -5.44 -28.37
C PRO A 329 -0.40 -5.72 -29.24
N LYS A 330 0.20 -6.91 -29.07
CA LYS A 330 1.25 -7.38 -29.96
C LYS A 330 0.69 -7.29 -31.37
N GLU A 331 1.30 -6.50 -32.26
CA GLU A 331 1.07 -6.62 -33.69
C GLU A 331 1.34 -8.08 -34.03
N ILE A 332 0.27 -8.82 -34.34
CA ILE A 332 0.38 -10.17 -34.90
C ILE A 332 0.90 -9.94 -36.31
N ILE A 333 2.23 -10.07 -36.48
CA ILE A 333 2.90 -10.15 -37.79
C ILE A 333 2.56 -11.46 -38.45
#